data_92f324f70ba5a4774137c75cdac2a404
#
_entry.id   92f324f70ba5a4774137c75cdac2a404
#
_cell.length_a   1.000
_cell.length_b   1.000
_cell.length_c   1.000
_cell.angle_alpha   90.00
_cell.angle_beta   90.00
_cell.angle_gamma   90.00
#
_symmetry.space_group_name_H-M   'P 1'
#
loop_
_entity.id
_entity.type
_entity.pdbx_description
1 polymer ?
#
loop_
_entity_poly.entity_id
_entity_poly.type
_entity_poly.pdbx_seq_one_letter_code
_entity_poly.pdbx_strand_id
1 'polypeptide(L)' 'MKIKTFRMEGMHCPNCAMNVESIEDDLPGIKQVSASYQKGWMEVEFDEAKVTEAQILAAVEKRGYQAFPA' A
#
# COMPACT_ATOMS: atom_id res chain seq x y z
N MET A 1 -1.77 10.33 12.76
CA MET A 1 -1.83 9.41 11.61
C MET A 1 -1.91 10.18 10.32
N LYS A 2 -1.22 9.72 9.31
CA LYS A 2 -1.21 10.34 7.99
C LYS A 2 -1.84 9.40 6.97
N ILE A 3 -2.63 9.96 6.06
CA ILE A 3 -3.23 9.20 4.97
C ILE A 3 -2.55 9.62 3.69
N LYS A 4 -2.09 8.63 2.92
CA LYS A 4 -1.44 8.89 1.64
C LYS A 4 -1.99 7.96 0.58
N THR A 5 -2.18 8.51 -0.62
CA THR A 5 -2.67 7.75 -1.76
C THR A 5 -1.50 7.44 -2.70
N PHE A 6 -1.47 6.22 -3.18
CA PHE A 6 -0.47 5.75 -4.14
C PHE A 6 -1.16 5.21 -5.37
N ARG A 7 -0.57 5.47 -6.51
CA ARG A 7 -1.01 4.86 -7.76
C ARG A 7 -0.36 3.49 -7.88
N MET A 8 -1.16 2.48 -8.23
CA MET A 8 -0.68 1.10 -8.29
C MET A 8 -0.61 0.61 -9.73
N GLU A 9 0.43 -0.15 -10.04
CA GLU A 9 0.56 -0.86 -11.31
C GLU A 9 0.73 -2.35 -11.04
N GLY A 10 0.20 -3.18 -11.94
CA GLY A 10 0.26 -4.63 -11.81
C GLY A 10 -0.86 -5.22 -10.98
N MET A 11 -1.76 -4.41 -10.46
CA MET A 11 -2.87 -4.87 -9.64
C MET A 11 -4.12 -4.98 -10.51
N HIS A 12 -4.45 -6.23 -10.89
CA HIS A 12 -5.51 -6.46 -11.87
C HIS A 12 -6.66 -7.33 -11.35
N CYS A 13 -6.60 -7.83 -10.14
CA CYS A 13 -7.62 -8.74 -9.63
C CYS A 13 -7.86 -8.54 -8.13
N PRO A 14 -8.97 -9.06 -7.59
CA PRO A 14 -9.24 -8.93 -6.15
C PRO A 14 -8.14 -9.52 -5.26
N ASN A 15 -7.54 -10.63 -5.67
CA ASN A 15 -6.45 -11.22 -4.92
C ASN A 15 -5.24 -10.29 -4.84
N CYS A 16 -4.97 -9.55 -5.92
CA CYS A 16 -3.90 -8.57 -5.93
C CYS A 16 -4.15 -7.47 -4.92
N ALA A 17 -5.37 -6.96 -4.86
CA ALA A 17 -5.74 -5.95 -3.88
C ALA A 17 -5.58 -6.47 -2.45
N MET A 18 -6.00 -7.70 -2.19
CA MET A 18 -5.84 -8.32 -0.87
C MET A 18 -4.37 -8.49 -0.50
N ASN A 19 -3.53 -8.88 -1.45
CA ASN A 19 -2.09 -9.01 -1.21
C ASN A 19 -1.47 -7.65 -0.85
N VAL A 20 -1.88 -6.60 -1.54
CA VAL A 20 -1.39 -5.26 -1.25
C VAL A 20 -1.87 -4.80 0.12
N GLU A 21 -3.12 -5.05 0.45
CA GLU A 21 -3.66 -4.67 1.76
C GLU A 21 -2.96 -5.39 2.91
N SER A 22 -2.42 -6.57 2.65
CA SER A 22 -1.76 -7.34 3.70
C SER A 22 -0.41 -6.74 4.12
N ILE A 23 0.08 -5.71 3.45
CA ILE A 23 1.30 -5.02 3.91
C ILE A 23 1.11 -4.37 5.28
N GLU A 24 -0.12 -4.13 5.69
CA GLU A 24 -0.38 -3.60 7.02
C GLU A 24 0.12 -4.53 8.12
N ASP A 25 0.18 -5.82 7.85
CA ASP A 25 0.71 -6.81 8.79
C ASP A 25 2.24 -6.85 8.79
N ASP A 26 2.86 -6.42 7.69
CA ASP A 26 4.32 -6.42 7.56
C ASP A 26 4.98 -5.24 8.24
N LEU A 27 4.27 -4.12 8.32
CA LEU A 27 4.83 -2.87 8.81
C LEU A 27 4.07 -2.39 10.05
N PRO A 28 4.66 -2.53 11.24
CA PRO A 28 4.04 -1.97 12.44
C PRO A 28 4.02 -0.45 12.31
N GLY A 29 2.88 0.16 12.54
CA GLY A 29 2.71 1.60 12.34
C GLY A 29 1.72 1.90 11.24
N ILE A 30 1.40 0.95 10.39
CA ILE A 30 0.30 1.09 9.45
C ILE A 30 -0.99 0.75 10.18
N LYS A 31 -1.95 1.65 10.13
CA LYS A 31 -3.25 1.44 10.73
C LYS A 31 -4.20 0.73 9.77
N GLN A 32 -4.20 1.15 8.52
CA GLN A 32 -5.12 0.62 7.53
C GLN A 32 -4.58 0.81 6.13
N VAL A 33 -4.83 -0.16 5.27
CA VAL A 33 -4.54 -0.08 3.84
C VAL A 33 -5.82 -0.39 3.10
N SER A 34 -6.17 0.46 2.14
CA SER A 34 -7.32 0.26 1.28
C SER A 34 -6.86 0.32 -0.16
N ALA A 35 -7.02 -0.79 -0.88
CA ALA A 35 -6.59 -0.88 -2.27
C ALA A 35 -7.79 -1.10 -3.19
N SER A 36 -7.75 -0.45 -4.36
CA SER A 36 -8.79 -0.60 -5.36
C SER A 36 -8.14 -1.06 -6.67
N TYR A 37 -8.35 -2.33 -7.03
CA TYR A 37 -7.80 -2.87 -8.26
C TYR A 37 -8.48 -2.30 -9.50
N GLN A 38 -9.74 -1.91 -9.37
CA GLN A 38 -10.49 -1.32 -10.48
C GLN A 38 -10.02 0.08 -10.82
N LYS A 39 -9.67 0.85 -9.79
CA LYS A 39 -9.22 2.22 -9.96
C LYS A 39 -7.70 2.32 -10.07
N GLY A 40 -7.00 1.27 -9.67
CA GLY A 40 -5.53 1.23 -9.76
C GLY A 40 -4.83 2.12 -8.75
N TRP A 41 -5.39 2.27 -7.55
CA TRP A 41 -4.75 3.07 -6.51
C TRP A 41 -4.92 2.44 -5.13
N MET A 42 -4.12 2.91 -4.20
CA MET A 42 -4.09 2.43 -2.83
C MET A 42 -4.02 3.62 -1.88
N GLU A 43 -4.78 3.54 -0.81
CA GLU A 43 -4.76 4.55 0.26
C GLU A 43 -4.25 3.89 1.53
N VAL A 44 -3.25 4.50 2.15
CA VAL A 44 -2.62 3.97 3.37
C VAL A 44 -2.74 4.97 4.48
N GLU A 45 -3.27 4.53 5.62
CA GLU A 45 -3.26 5.32 6.86
C GLU A 45 -2.18 4.76 7.76
N PHE A 46 -1.20 5.59 8.11
CA PHE A 46 -0.03 5.15 8.86
C PHE A 46 0.51 6.24 9.77
N ASP A 47 1.30 5.81 10.76
CA ASP A 47 2.02 6.71 11.65
C ASP A 47 3.39 6.99 11.02
N GLU A 48 3.58 8.19 10.51
CA GLU A 48 4.81 8.56 9.82
C GLU A 48 6.04 8.59 10.74
N ALA A 49 5.83 8.56 12.06
CA ALA A 49 6.93 8.43 13.00
C ALA A 49 7.44 7.00 13.10
N LYS A 50 6.64 6.01 12.69
CA LYS A 50 7.00 4.60 12.76
C LYS A 50 7.28 3.99 11.40
N VAL A 51 6.59 4.45 10.37
CA VAL A 51 6.69 3.92 9.01
C VAL A 51 6.90 5.08 8.05
N THR A 52 7.83 4.90 7.13
CA THR A 52 8.07 5.89 6.08
C THR A 52 7.41 5.46 4.78
N GLU A 53 7.20 6.43 3.90
CA GLU A 53 6.67 6.19 2.57
C GLU A 53 7.56 5.18 1.80
N ALA A 54 8.87 5.31 1.93
CA ALA A 54 9.81 4.39 1.29
C ALA A 54 9.60 2.94 1.74
N GLN A 55 9.30 2.74 3.02
CA GLN A 55 9.04 1.41 3.56
C GLN A 55 7.76 0.82 2.98
N ILE A 56 6.74 1.65 2.81
CA ILE A 56 5.48 1.23 2.20
C ILE A 56 5.70 0.81 0.75
N LEU A 57 6.44 1.61 0.00
CA LEU A 57 6.75 1.30 -1.39
C LEU A 57 7.55 0.01 -1.50
N ALA A 58 8.54 -0.19 -0.62
CA ALA A 58 9.34 -1.39 -0.63
C ALA A 58 8.50 -2.64 -0.32
N ALA A 59 7.55 -2.53 0.61
CA ALA A 59 6.67 -3.64 0.95
C ALA A 59 5.78 -4.03 -0.23
N VAL A 60 5.29 -3.04 -0.98
CA VAL A 60 4.48 -3.29 -2.17
C VAL A 60 5.31 -3.95 -3.26
N GLU A 61 6.53 -3.48 -3.49
CA GLU A 61 7.41 -4.07 -4.49
C GLU A 61 7.76 -5.51 -4.15
N LYS A 62 7.93 -5.80 -2.88
CA LYS A 62 8.25 -7.15 -2.41
C LYS A 62 7.14 -8.14 -2.76
N ARG A 63 5.92 -7.67 -2.91
CA ARG A 63 4.79 -8.49 -3.28
C ARG A 63 4.57 -8.57 -4.79
N GLY A 64 5.44 -7.94 -5.58
CA GLY A 64 5.40 -8.01 -7.03
C GLY A 64 4.61 -6.92 -7.70
N TYR A 65 4.31 -5.84 -6.99
CA TYR A 65 3.57 -4.70 -7.54
C TYR A 65 4.42 -3.45 -7.48
N GLN A 66 4.00 -2.42 -8.21
CA GLN A 66 4.66 -1.12 -8.18
C GLN A 66 3.68 -0.06 -7.72
N ALA A 67 4.15 0.79 -6.82
CA ALA A 67 3.36 1.90 -6.31
C ALA A 67 4.11 3.20 -6.55
N PHE A 68 3.37 4.24 -6.90
CA PHE A 68 3.91 5.57 -7.14
C PHE A 68 3.14 6.57 -6.28
N PRO A 69 3.82 7.55 -5.68
CA PRO A 69 3.12 8.62 -4.96
C PRO A 69 2.18 9.35 -5.90
N ALA A 70 0.95 9.51 -5.48
CA ALA A 70 -0.06 10.18 -6.26
C ALA A 70 -0.15 11.67 -5.93
#